data_777c87fc9904a6ea3dd66a38b9be7465
#
_entry.id   777c87fc9904a6ea3dd66a38b9be7465
#
_cell.length_a   1.000
_cell.length_b   1.000
_cell.length_c   1.000
_cell.angle_alpha   90.00
_cell.angle_beta   90.00
_cell.angle_gamma   90.00
#
_symmetry.space_group_name_H-M   'P 1'
#
loop_
_entity.id
_entity.type
_entity.pdbx_description
1 polymer ?
#
loop_
_entity_poly.entity_id
_entity_poly.type
_entity_poly.pdbx_seq_one_letter_code
_entity_poly.pdbx_strand_id
1 'polypeptide(L)'
;MKINDIATLATTAITPQPEVHYHLYSLPAFDDNQTREELPGYGIQSNKYNVPDKCILFNKLNVRFKRVWRIDNADTNKICSTEFLPLVINEDKVDYNYCYYLLISKRITDYLCGQNTNTSGSHKRIDPTNFLNIELASLPSLESQKRIGYLLSAIDKKIDINRAINQNLPTPDHSSATVAVRHVA
;
A
#
# COMPACT_ATOMS: atom_id res chain seq x y z
N MET A 1 -19.70 -6.32 -12.28
CA MET A 1 -19.22 -5.07 -11.67
C MET A 1 -17.72 -4.97 -11.93
N LYS A 2 -17.23 -3.77 -12.25
CA LYS A 2 -15.80 -3.53 -12.52
C LYS A 2 -15.19 -2.62 -11.45
N ILE A 3 -13.85 -2.48 -11.45
CA ILE A 3 -13.18 -1.55 -10.50
C ILE A 3 -13.66 -0.11 -10.73
N ASN A 4 -13.84 0.32 -11.98
CA ASN A 4 -14.35 1.67 -12.28
C ASN A 4 -15.78 1.95 -11.78
N ASP A 5 -16.54 0.90 -11.43
CA ASP A 5 -17.87 1.08 -10.84
C ASP A 5 -17.79 1.48 -9.35
N ILE A 6 -16.66 1.18 -8.69
CA ILE A 6 -16.47 1.35 -7.24
C ILE A 6 -15.34 2.31 -6.87
N ALA A 7 -14.51 2.73 -7.83
CA ALA A 7 -13.38 3.63 -7.60
C ALA A 7 -13.08 4.49 -8.83
N THR A 8 -12.60 5.70 -8.59
CA THR A 8 -12.15 6.62 -9.63
C THR A 8 -10.67 6.98 -9.43
N LEU A 9 -9.95 7.22 -10.53
CA LEU A 9 -8.56 7.67 -10.46
C LEU A 9 -8.48 9.17 -10.22
N ALA A 10 -7.62 9.58 -9.27
CA ALA A 10 -7.28 10.97 -9.00
C ALA A 10 -5.82 11.25 -9.44
N THR A 11 -5.58 11.24 -10.75
CA THR A 11 -4.23 11.39 -11.35
C THR A 11 -3.92 12.84 -11.74
N THR A 12 -4.31 13.81 -10.91
CA THR A 12 -3.96 15.21 -11.13
C THR A 12 -2.46 15.39 -10.91
N ALA A 13 -1.75 15.67 -12.00
CA ALA A 13 -0.30 15.87 -11.96
C ALA A 13 0.06 17.22 -11.33
N ILE A 14 1.14 17.23 -10.55
CA ILE A 14 1.73 18.43 -9.96
C ILE A 14 3.23 18.41 -10.18
N THR A 15 3.79 19.58 -10.51
CA THR A 15 5.23 19.85 -10.43
C THR A 15 5.52 20.44 -9.07
N PRO A 16 6.30 19.77 -8.20
CA PRO A 16 6.62 20.29 -6.88
C PRO A 16 7.27 21.67 -6.94
N GLN A 17 6.79 22.61 -6.12
CA GLN A 17 7.37 23.95 -6.00
C GLN A 17 8.53 23.91 -5.01
N PRO A 18 9.69 24.51 -5.31
CA PRO A 18 10.92 24.37 -4.52
C PRO A 18 10.76 24.67 -3.02
N GLU A 19 10.01 25.71 -2.68
CA GLU A 19 9.87 26.21 -1.31
C GLU A 19 8.76 25.54 -0.49
N VAL A 20 7.98 24.67 -1.13
CA VAL A 20 6.87 23.96 -0.47
C VAL A 20 7.37 22.64 0.10
N HIS A 21 7.02 22.33 1.34
CA HIS A 21 7.25 21.02 1.95
C HIS A 21 6.10 20.08 1.60
N TYR A 22 6.46 18.88 1.19
CA TYR A 22 5.54 17.85 0.74
C TYR A 22 5.62 16.59 1.58
N HIS A 23 4.48 15.96 1.80
CA HIS A 23 4.38 14.58 2.27
C HIS A 23 4.39 13.67 1.04
N LEU A 24 5.54 13.03 0.79
CA LEU A 24 5.76 12.20 -0.39
C LEU A 24 5.50 10.73 -0.07
N TYR A 25 4.57 10.13 -0.82
CA TYR A 25 4.30 8.70 -0.83
C TYR A 25 5.02 8.07 -2.03
N SER A 26 6.18 7.48 -1.79
CA SER A 26 7.02 6.84 -2.81
C SER A 26 7.02 5.31 -2.66
N LEU A 27 7.53 4.57 -3.66
CA LEU A 27 7.68 3.12 -3.52
C LEU A 27 8.72 2.75 -2.46
N PRO A 28 9.90 3.43 -2.38
CA PRO A 28 10.81 3.22 -1.27
C PRO A 28 10.19 3.47 0.09
N ALA A 29 9.43 4.56 0.25
CA ALA A 29 8.72 4.89 1.49
C ALA A 29 7.68 3.84 1.89
N PHE A 30 7.01 3.21 0.90
CA PHE A 30 6.14 2.07 1.16
C PHE A 30 6.93 0.87 1.68
N ASP A 31 8.06 0.56 1.05
CA ASP A 31 8.91 -0.58 1.42
C ASP A 31 9.60 -0.35 2.78
N ASP A 32 9.79 0.92 3.19
CA ASP A 32 10.26 1.31 4.52
C ASP A 32 9.08 1.51 5.50
N ASN A 33 8.41 0.40 5.81
CA ASN A 33 7.29 0.34 6.77
C ASN A 33 6.13 1.31 6.51
N GLN A 34 5.89 1.67 5.25
CA GLN A 34 4.83 2.60 4.85
C GLN A 34 4.95 3.96 5.58
N THR A 35 6.17 4.45 5.71
CA THR A 35 6.46 5.75 6.33
C THR A 35 6.65 6.80 5.24
N ARG A 36 5.70 7.75 5.12
CA ARG A 36 5.82 8.84 4.14
C ARG A 36 7.08 9.68 4.40
N GLU A 37 7.69 10.14 3.34
CA GLU A 37 8.82 11.05 3.40
C GLU A 37 8.33 12.51 3.53
N GLU A 38 9.05 13.34 4.29
CA GLU A 38 8.82 14.78 4.34
C GLU A 38 9.98 15.49 3.67
N LEU A 39 9.73 16.08 2.50
CA LEU A 39 10.78 16.67 1.67
C LEU A 39 10.37 18.05 1.15
N PRO A 40 11.32 18.99 1.08
CA PRO A 40 11.12 20.24 0.35
C PRO A 40 11.07 19.97 -1.16
N GLY A 41 10.30 20.78 -1.88
CA GLY A 41 10.05 20.55 -3.30
C GLY A 41 11.30 20.58 -4.17
N TYR A 42 12.34 21.33 -3.79
CA TYR A 42 13.63 21.33 -4.52
C TYR A 42 14.32 19.96 -4.47
N GLY A 43 14.02 19.10 -3.50
CA GLY A 43 14.51 17.72 -3.43
C GLY A 43 13.74 16.75 -4.32
N ILE A 44 12.65 17.19 -4.98
CA ILE A 44 11.74 16.33 -5.73
C ILE A 44 11.85 16.66 -7.22
N GLN A 45 12.61 15.86 -7.97
CA GLN A 45 13.01 16.17 -9.35
C GLN A 45 11.95 15.85 -10.42
N SER A 46 10.87 15.13 -10.10
CA SER A 46 9.89 14.67 -11.09
C SER A 46 8.47 15.00 -10.70
N ASN A 47 7.61 15.14 -11.71
CA ASN A 47 6.18 15.29 -11.49
C ASN A 47 5.61 14.17 -10.61
N LYS A 48 4.62 14.52 -9.82
CA LYS A 48 3.90 13.64 -8.89
C LYS A 48 2.40 13.74 -9.14
N TYR A 49 1.62 12.89 -8.48
CA TYR A 49 0.18 13.07 -8.39
C TYR A 49 -0.19 13.64 -7.03
N ASN A 50 -1.18 14.54 -7.01
CA ASN A 50 -1.82 14.95 -5.76
C ASN A 50 -2.50 13.75 -5.10
N VAL A 51 -2.44 13.67 -3.79
CA VAL A 51 -3.07 12.60 -3.01
C VAL A 51 -4.28 13.16 -2.28
N PRO A 52 -5.50 12.66 -2.57
CA PRO A 52 -6.71 13.03 -1.84
C PRO A 52 -6.63 12.66 -0.36
N ASP A 53 -7.47 13.31 0.47
CA ASP A 53 -7.51 13.07 1.91
C ASP A 53 -7.85 11.62 2.25
N LYS A 54 -8.72 11.01 1.44
CA LYS A 54 -9.09 9.62 1.57
C LYS A 54 -9.00 8.92 0.22
N CYS A 55 -8.03 8.02 0.08
CA CYS A 55 -7.83 7.25 -1.14
C CYS A 55 -7.00 5.99 -0.86
N ILE A 56 -6.93 5.11 -1.85
CA ILE A 56 -6.03 3.95 -1.84
C ILE A 56 -5.00 4.16 -2.96
N LEU A 57 -3.72 4.18 -2.61
CA LEU A 57 -2.64 4.21 -3.59
C LEU A 57 -2.33 2.78 -4.03
N PHE A 58 -2.62 2.45 -5.28
CA PHE A 58 -2.34 1.15 -5.86
C PHE A 58 -1.09 1.22 -6.74
N ASN A 59 -0.09 0.39 -6.48
CA ASN A 59 1.13 0.38 -7.29
C ASN A 59 0.90 -0.30 -8.64
N LYS A 60 1.21 0.42 -9.73
CA LYS A 60 1.15 -0.12 -11.10
C LYS A 60 2.44 -0.78 -11.55
N LEU A 61 3.57 -0.54 -10.87
CA LEU A 61 4.88 -1.08 -11.23
C LEU A 61 5.12 -2.42 -10.53
N ASN A 62 5.31 -3.48 -11.30
CA ASN A 62 5.67 -4.80 -10.79
C ASN A 62 4.71 -5.32 -9.70
N VAL A 63 3.48 -5.52 -10.08
CA VAL A 63 2.33 -5.84 -9.19
C VAL A 63 2.47 -7.13 -8.39
N ARG A 64 3.48 -7.95 -8.66
CA ARG A 64 3.82 -9.10 -7.80
C ARG A 64 4.12 -8.65 -6.37
N PHE A 65 4.69 -7.47 -6.22
CA PHE A 65 4.88 -6.81 -4.93
C PHE A 65 3.62 -5.99 -4.63
N LYS A 66 2.81 -6.47 -3.72
CA LYS A 66 1.52 -5.89 -3.34
C LYS A 66 1.70 -4.58 -2.58
N ARG A 67 2.10 -3.51 -3.27
CA ARG A 67 2.22 -2.19 -2.68
C ARG A 67 0.91 -1.45 -2.84
N VAL A 68 0.07 -1.56 -1.84
CA VAL A 68 -1.22 -0.88 -1.77
C VAL A 68 -1.29 -0.15 -0.44
N TRP A 69 -1.47 1.18 -0.48
CA TRP A 69 -1.37 2.04 0.69
C TRP A 69 -2.69 2.75 0.95
N ARG A 70 -3.23 2.60 2.15
CA ARG A 70 -4.42 3.33 2.58
C ARG A 70 -4.03 4.72 3.04
N ILE A 71 -4.69 5.74 2.50
CA ILE A 71 -4.56 7.13 2.91
C ILE A 71 -5.90 7.59 3.45
N ASP A 72 -5.94 7.96 4.72
CA ASP A 72 -7.10 8.51 5.40
C ASP A 72 -6.61 9.54 6.43
N ASN A 73 -6.19 10.70 5.94
CA ASN A 73 -5.71 11.82 6.72
C ASN A 73 -5.88 13.13 5.94
N ALA A 74 -6.02 14.23 6.66
CA ALA A 74 -6.20 15.59 6.12
C ALA A 74 -4.89 16.39 6.07
N ASP A 75 -3.73 15.72 5.99
CA ASP A 75 -2.45 16.41 5.83
C ASP A 75 -2.44 17.22 4.52
N THR A 76 -1.81 18.38 4.54
CA THR A 76 -1.66 19.22 3.36
C THR A 76 -0.48 18.77 2.50
N ASN A 77 -0.43 19.23 1.25
CA ASN A 77 0.70 18.99 0.33
C ASN A 77 1.07 17.51 0.18
N LYS A 78 0.08 16.62 0.18
CA LYS A 78 0.29 15.20 -0.08
C LYS A 78 0.48 14.95 -1.56
N ILE A 79 1.58 14.29 -1.90
CA ILE A 79 1.89 13.87 -3.28
C ILE A 79 2.39 12.43 -3.30
N CYS A 80 2.16 11.73 -4.39
CA CYS A 80 2.71 10.38 -4.57
C CYS A 80 3.47 10.22 -5.88
N SER A 81 4.32 9.21 -5.91
CA SER A 81 4.97 8.76 -7.15
C SER A 81 3.94 8.48 -8.22
N THR A 82 4.23 8.86 -9.47
CA THR A 82 3.39 8.51 -10.63
C THR A 82 3.30 7.00 -10.89
N GLU A 83 4.07 6.19 -10.18
CA GLU A 83 3.93 4.72 -10.17
C GLU A 83 2.76 4.23 -9.31
N PHE A 84 2.16 5.09 -8.50
CA PHE A 84 0.89 4.82 -7.84
C PHE A 84 -0.30 5.31 -8.67
N LEU A 85 -1.40 4.60 -8.53
CA LEU A 85 -2.74 4.97 -8.98
C LEU A 85 -3.55 5.38 -7.74
N PRO A 86 -3.75 6.69 -7.49
CA PRO A 86 -4.61 7.14 -6.41
C PRO A 86 -6.08 6.84 -6.75
N LEU A 87 -6.70 6.00 -5.95
CA LEU A 87 -8.08 5.53 -6.11
C LEU A 87 -8.97 6.19 -5.05
N VAL A 88 -9.87 7.06 -5.46
CA VAL A 88 -10.96 7.54 -4.62
C VAL A 88 -12.09 6.53 -4.66
N ILE A 89 -12.46 6.01 -3.49
CA ILE A 89 -13.42 4.92 -3.35
C ILE A 89 -14.85 5.47 -3.26
N ASN A 90 -15.76 4.88 -4.01
CA ASN A 90 -17.18 5.17 -3.90
C ASN A 90 -17.77 4.36 -2.73
N GLU A 91 -17.84 5.00 -1.56
CA GLU A 91 -18.27 4.34 -0.32
C GLU A 91 -19.79 4.03 -0.28
N ASP A 92 -20.58 4.55 -1.23
CA ASP A 92 -21.97 4.12 -1.41
C ASP A 92 -22.06 2.69 -2.01
N LYS A 93 -21.00 2.23 -2.66
CA LYS A 93 -20.99 0.92 -3.36
C LYS A 93 -20.07 -0.10 -2.70
N VAL A 94 -18.99 0.35 -2.06
CA VAL A 94 -18.00 -0.52 -1.44
C VAL A 94 -17.42 0.12 -0.18
N ASP A 95 -17.32 -0.65 0.90
CA ASP A 95 -16.62 -0.19 2.12
C ASP A 95 -15.12 0.03 1.83
N TYR A 96 -14.56 1.12 2.34
CA TYR A 96 -13.18 1.53 2.10
C TYR A 96 -12.15 0.48 2.56
N ASN A 97 -12.31 -0.07 3.76
CA ASN A 97 -11.40 -1.09 4.27
C ASN A 97 -11.55 -2.40 3.51
N TYR A 98 -12.80 -2.80 3.22
CA TYR A 98 -13.06 -3.98 2.40
C TYR A 98 -12.42 -3.84 1.01
N CYS A 99 -12.55 -2.67 0.37
CA CYS A 99 -11.94 -2.38 -0.93
C CYS A 99 -10.42 -2.54 -0.89
N TYR A 100 -9.76 -2.06 0.16
CA TYR A 100 -8.32 -2.28 0.35
C TYR A 100 -7.97 -3.77 0.34
N TYR A 101 -8.67 -4.60 1.13
CA TYR A 101 -8.41 -6.04 1.17
C TYR A 101 -8.76 -6.75 -0.14
N LEU A 102 -9.77 -6.28 -0.85
CA LEU A 102 -10.10 -6.75 -2.19
C LEU A 102 -8.92 -6.49 -3.15
N LEU A 103 -8.35 -5.29 -3.13
CA LEU A 103 -7.25 -4.89 -4.01
C LEU A 103 -5.95 -5.65 -3.74
N ILE A 104 -5.63 -5.97 -2.47
CA ILE A 104 -4.45 -6.79 -2.12
C ILE A 104 -4.70 -8.29 -2.24
N SER A 105 -5.91 -8.71 -2.58
CA SER A 105 -6.24 -10.13 -2.68
C SER A 105 -5.40 -10.87 -3.73
N LYS A 106 -5.16 -12.14 -3.49
CA LYS A 106 -4.47 -13.01 -4.45
C LYS A 106 -5.14 -13.02 -5.81
N ARG A 107 -6.48 -12.96 -5.84
CA ARG A 107 -7.26 -12.94 -7.08
C ARG A 107 -6.89 -11.77 -7.98
N ILE A 108 -6.85 -10.55 -7.44
CA ILE A 108 -6.48 -9.34 -8.20
C ILE A 108 -5.02 -9.43 -8.64
N THR A 109 -4.11 -9.84 -7.74
CA THR A 109 -2.70 -9.99 -8.07
C THR A 109 -2.46 -11.02 -9.18
N ASP A 110 -3.06 -12.20 -9.10
CA ASP A 110 -2.93 -13.25 -10.10
C ASP A 110 -3.47 -12.81 -11.46
N TYR A 111 -4.63 -12.14 -11.47
CA TYR A 111 -5.22 -11.59 -12.70
C TYR A 111 -4.24 -10.61 -13.38
N LEU A 112 -3.71 -9.65 -12.63
CA LEU A 112 -2.77 -8.66 -13.14
C LEU A 112 -1.44 -9.27 -13.58
N CYS A 113 -0.94 -10.27 -12.88
CA CYS A 113 0.26 -11.00 -13.27
C CYS A 113 0.03 -11.83 -14.54
N GLY A 114 -1.15 -12.44 -14.69
CA GLY A 114 -1.51 -13.24 -15.85
C GLY A 114 -1.66 -12.42 -17.14
N GLN A 115 -2.11 -11.17 -17.05
CA GLN A 115 -2.22 -10.27 -18.21
C GLN A 115 -0.85 -9.86 -18.81
N ASN A 116 0.22 -10.01 -18.05
CA ASN A 116 1.57 -9.56 -18.40
C ASN A 116 2.49 -10.67 -18.95
N THR A 117 1.94 -11.70 -19.60
CA THR A 117 2.71 -12.87 -20.05
C THR A 117 3.71 -12.61 -21.17
N ASN A 118 3.59 -11.50 -21.89
CA ASN A 118 4.34 -11.27 -23.16
C ASN A 118 5.57 -10.36 -23.04
N THR A 119 5.97 -9.92 -21.84
CA THR A 119 7.17 -9.10 -21.69
C THR A 119 8.05 -9.62 -20.55
N SER A 120 9.25 -10.07 -20.89
CA SER A 120 10.31 -10.38 -19.93
C SER A 120 10.93 -9.06 -19.43
N GLY A 121 10.76 -8.72 -18.14
CA GLY A 121 11.42 -7.54 -17.56
C GLY A 121 10.89 -7.13 -16.20
N SER A 122 11.78 -6.62 -15.36
CA SER A 122 11.51 -6.14 -14.00
C SER A 122 10.68 -4.85 -13.94
N HIS A 123 10.36 -4.23 -15.09
CA HIS A 123 9.71 -2.91 -15.19
C HIS A 123 8.30 -2.99 -15.77
N LYS A 124 7.58 -4.09 -15.55
CA LYS A 124 6.21 -4.24 -16.03
C LYS A 124 5.27 -3.28 -15.31
N ARG A 125 4.58 -2.44 -16.09
CA ARG A 125 3.55 -1.53 -15.59
C ARG A 125 2.19 -2.02 -16.03
N ILE A 126 1.20 -1.84 -15.15
CA ILE A 126 -0.21 -2.04 -15.50
C ILE A 126 -0.69 -0.79 -16.22
N ASP A 127 -1.43 -1.00 -17.30
CA ASP A 127 -2.23 0.06 -17.90
C ASP A 127 -3.39 0.42 -16.97
N PRO A 128 -3.57 1.72 -16.61
CA PRO A 128 -4.65 2.16 -15.72
C PRO A 128 -6.05 1.81 -16.24
N THR A 129 -6.26 1.83 -17.56
CA THR A 129 -7.55 1.50 -18.17
C THR A 129 -7.86 0.02 -18.00
N ASN A 130 -6.86 -0.85 -18.23
CA ASN A 130 -7.01 -2.28 -18.04
C ASN A 130 -7.28 -2.61 -16.55
N PHE A 131 -6.60 -1.92 -15.64
CA PHE A 131 -6.85 -2.07 -14.20
C PHE A 131 -8.29 -1.70 -13.83
N LEU A 132 -8.78 -0.55 -14.28
CA LEU A 132 -10.15 -0.09 -14.00
C LEU A 132 -11.23 -1.02 -14.61
N ASN A 133 -10.90 -1.72 -15.68
CA ASN A 133 -11.81 -2.64 -16.35
C ASN A 133 -11.79 -4.08 -15.78
N ILE A 134 -11.02 -4.34 -14.72
CA ILE A 134 -11.03 -5.65 -14.06
C ILE A 134 -12.45 -5.98 -13.57
N GLU A 135 -12.94 -7.15 -13.97
CA GLU A 135 -14.22 -7.65 -13.53
C GLU A 135 -14.12 -8.23 -12.12
N LEU A 136 -14.94 -7.68 -11.24
CA LEU A 136 -15.10 -8.16 -9.87
C LEU A 136 -16.21 -9.18 -9.81
N ALA A 137 -16.09 -10.17 -8.93
CA ALA A 137 -17.21 -11.02 -8.57
C ALA A 137 -18.32 -10.18 -7.91
N SER A 138 -19.48 -10.78 -7.73
CA SER A 138 -20.53 -10.16 -6.91
C SER A 138 -19.95 -9.83 -5.52
N LEU A 139 -20.08 -8.58 -5.11
CA LEU A 139 -19.65 -8.14 -3.79
C LEU A 139 -20.74 -8.49 -2.76
N PRO A 140 -20.38 -8.79 -1.51
CA PRO A 140 -21.34 -8.94 -0.43
C PRO A 140 -22.09 -7.61 -0.17
N SER A 141 -23.12 -7.64 0.67
CA SER A 141 -23.80 -6.41 1.12
C SER A 141 -22.81 -5.47 1.82
N LEU A 142 -23.07 -4.16 1.79
CA LEU A 142 -22.21 -3.15 2.46
C LEU A 142 -22.03 -3.45 3.94
N GLU A 143 -23.06 -3.97 4.61
CA GLU A 143 -22.96 -4.38 6.01
C GLU A 143 -21.95 -5.52 6.20
N SER A 144 -22.00 -6.53 5.34
CA SER A 144 -21.04 -7.63 5.36
C SER A 144 -19.62 -7.14 5.02
N GLN A 145 -19.49 -6.23 4.06
CA GLN A 145 -18.21 -5.63 3.70
C GLN A 145 -17.59 -4.89 4.90
N LYS A 146 -18.37 -4.06 5.61
CA LYS A 146 -17.92 -3.34 6.81
C LYS A 146 -17.44 -4.31 7.90
N ARG A 147 -18.18 -5.40 8.13
CA ARG A 147 -17.78 -6.43 9.11
C ARG A 147 -16.45 -7.09 8.71
N ILE A 148 -16.31 -7.48 7.43
CA ILE A 148 -15.09 -8.10 6.91
C ILE A 148 -13.92 -7.11 7.00
N GLY A 149 -14.10 -5.88 6.51
CA GLY A 149 -13.10 -4.83 6.55
C GLY A 149 -12.63 -4.52 7.97
N TYR A 150 -13.55 -4.42 8.92
CA TYR A 150 -13.24 -4.22 10.33
C TYR A 150 -12.41 -5.38 10.91
N LEU A 151 -12.86 -6.62 10.68
CA LEU A 151 -12.16 -7.80 11.21
C LEU A 151 -10.73 -7.89 10.69
N LEU A 152 -10.54 -7.74 9.38
CA LEU A 152 -9.21 -7.81 8.75
C LEU A 152 -8.32 -6.65 9.24
N SER A 153 -8.87 -5.44 9.38
CA SER A 153 -8.12 -4.29 9.92
C SER A 153 -7.72 -4.49 11.39
N ALA A 154 -8.55 -5.16 12.19
CA ALA A 154 -8.22 -5.50 13.56
C ALA A 154 -7.06 -6.52 13.64
N ILE A 155 -7.03 -7.48 12.70
CA ILE A 155 -5.93 -8.45 12.58
C ILE A 155 -4.62 -7.74 12.19
N ASP A 156 -4.65 -6.86 11.19
CA ASP A 156 -3.47 -6.09 10.77
C ASP A 156 -2.92 -5.27 11.94
N LYS A 157 -3.78 -4.51 12.65
CA LYS A 157 -3.37 -3.75 13.84
C LYS A 157 -2.69 -4.63 14.89
N LYS A 158 -3.21 -5.84 15.11
CA LYS A 158 -2.61 -6.79 16.06
C LYS A 158 -1.25 -7.28 15.58
N ILE A 159 -1.09 -7.52 14.30
CA ILE A 159 0.21 -7.89 13.70
C ILE A 159 1.21 -6.74 13.89
N ASP A 160 0.81 -5.49 13.63
CA ASP A 160 1.69 -4.32 13.75
C ASP A 160 2.11 -4.08 15.21
N ILE A 161 1.18 -4.21 16.16
CA ILE A 161 1.49 -4.13 17.60
C ILE A 161 2.50 -5.22 17.99
N ASN A 162 2.28 -6.46 17.56
CA ASN A 162 3.19 -7.57 17.89
C ASN A 162 4.59 -7.34 17.26
N ARG A 163 4.66 -6.81 16.04
CA ARG A 163 5.94 -6.44 15.42
C ARG A 163 6.67 -5.36 16.22
N ALA A 164 5.95 -4.31 16.62
CA ALA A 164 6.52 -3.25 17.45
C ALA A 164 7.01 -3.77 18.80
N ILE A 165 6.27 -4.67 19.45
CA ILE A 165 6.70 -5.31 20.70
C ILE A 165 7.99 -6.10 20.45
N ASN A 166 8.03 -6.95 19.42
CA ASN A 166 9.20 -7.78 19.12
C ASN A 166 10.45 -6.95 18.79
N GLN A 167 10.30 -5.80 18.12
CA GLN A 167 11.41 -4.88 17.85
C GLN A 167 11.97 -4.23 19.10
N ASN A 168 11.16 -4.07 20.15
CA ASN A 168 11.55 -3.45 21.43
C ASN A 168 12.00 -4.48 22.48
N LEU A 169 11.91 -5.80 22.19
CA LEU A 169 12.42 -6.82 23.11
C LEU A 169 13.96 -6.83 23.04
N PRO A 170 14.65 -6.89 24.21
CA PRO A 170 16.09 -7.03 24.21
C PRO A 170 16.47 -8.34 23.49
N THR A 171 17.43 -8.26 22.59
CA THR A 171 18.03 -9.46 21.98
C THR A 171 18.62 -10.34 23.10
N PRO A 172 18.30 -11.65 23.16
CA PRO A 172 18.91 -12.53 24.14
C PRO A 172 20.44 -12.47 23.98
N ASP A 173 21.11 -12.08 25.05
CA ASP A 173 22.59 -12.05 25.06
C ASP A 173 23.11 -13.50 25.03
N HIS A 174 23.54 -13.96 23.88
CA HIS A 174 24.13 -15.29 23.71
C HIS A 174 25.55 -15.40 24.27
N SER A 175 26.06 -14.36 24.98
CA SER A 175 27.43 -14.33 25.50
C SER A 175 27.65 -15.08 26.83
N SER A 176 26.62 -15.69 27.44
CA SER A 176 26.79 -16.30 28.78
C SER A 176 26.42 -17.79 28.90
N ALA A 177 26.64 -18.59 27.87
CA ALA A 177 26.51 -20.04 27.98
C ALA A 177 27.85 -20.78 27.73
N THR A 178 28.95 -20.33 28.35
CA THR A 178 30.10 -21.19 28.53
C THR A 178 29.88 -21.99 29.81
N VAL A 179 29.18 -23.12 29.69
CA VAL A 179 29.09 -24.11 30.75
C VAL A 179 30.48 -24.71 30.90
N ALA A 180 31.16 -24.38 31.99
CA ALA A 180 32.38 -25.01 32.39
C ALA A 180 32.09 -26.50 32.73
N VAL A 181 32.43 -27.40 31.83
CA VAL A 181 32.52 -28.84 32.12
C VAL A 181 33.75 -29.02 32.99
N ARG A 182 33.56 -29.08 34.32
CA ARG A 182 34.57 -29.55 35.23
C ARG A 182 34.72 -31.06 35.04
N HIS A 183 35.84 -31.48 34.48
CA HIS A 183 36.32 -32.85 34.60
C HIS A 183 36.69 -33.08 36.08
N VAL A 184 36.01 -34.01 36.72
CA VAL A 184 36.43 -34.61 37.97
C VAL A 184 37.23 -35.85 37.61
N ALA A 185 38.49 -35.84 38.01
CA ALA A 185 39.41 -37.00 37.94
C ALA A 185 39.04 -38.07 38.99
#